data_9685be9676996943494736844046f9b9
#
_entry.id   9685be9676996943494736844046f9b9
#
_cell.length_a   1.000
_cell.length_b   1.000
_cell.length_c   1.000
_cell.angle_alpha   90.00
_cell.angle_beta   90.00
_cell.angle_gamma   90.00
#
_symmetry.space_group_name_H-M   'P 1'
#
loop_
_entity.id
_entity.type
_entity.pdbx_description
1 polymer ?
#
loop_
_entity_poly.entity_id
_entity_poly.type
_entity_poly.pdbx_seq_one_letter_code
_entity_poly.pdbx_strand_id
1 'polypeptide(L)'
;PSAATPRAPLATDATRHAGPRPLDLPTPVPLAPDADLSVLDEAKVFAAPDDPADWPAWRSNLHRWRREARARLGYAGPHYAGRPTPPYALAFVDLGDEALFDRARGRFDVDGFLAASEREFGGIDGVLLWHGYPTLGIDERRQVDFYRDLPDLPAAVARFRERVVRVFVAMTPWPEGPDAHADAEVADLVAWTGADGLFLDLAREGTRTLRAALAARGLETMVGGESRVPLARLDDHEVSWAQWFADSDVPGVARSVWFERAHQLHQTRRWHRDHLGELHAAWLNGCGVLLWESVFGTWVGWNARDRALWRRMRRVQRAHDAWLRRGAWTPLADHPGGGARVYASRWDHDGATLWTIVNRGGAIDGPWLRTEARPDHGWTEATIGRTLTPRPAGEGVVEIGGPLEAGGIAAVFAGPLAAQAAAAGRASGVRVGAPIG
;
A
#
# COMPACT_ATOMS: atom_id res chain seq x y z
N PRO A 1 47.72 35.32 -6.93
CA PRO A 1 47.33 33.92 -6.93
C PRO A 1 46.85 33.54 -5.53
N SER A 2 45.51 33.51 -5.35
CA SER A 2 44.87 33.11 -4.11
C SER A 2 44.86 31.59 -4.10
N ALA A 3 45.49 30.98 -3.11
CA ALA A 3 45.48 29.55 -2.89
C ALA A 3 44.05 29.12 -2.47
N ALA A 4 43.43 28.32 -3.31
CA ALA A 4 42.17 27.70 -2.99
C ALA A 4 42.36 26.74 -1.82
N THR A 5 41.67 26.95 -0.72
CA THR A 5 41.60 26.04 0.42
C THR A 5 41.03 24.72 -0.07
N PRO A 6 41.68 23.56 0.15
CA PRO A 6 41.12 22.27 -0.23
C PRO A 6 39.80 22.04 0.53
N ARG A 7 38.73 21.86 -0.22
CA ARG A 7 37.46 21.37 0.34
C ARG A 7 37.71 20.04 1.05
N ALA A 8 37.32 19.97 2.31
CA ALA A 8 37.29 18.71 3.01
C ALA A 8 36.49 17.69 2.17
N PRO A 9 36.93 16.45 2.03
CA PRO A 9 36.15 15.43 1.35
C PRO A 9 34.78 15.36 2.04
N LEU A 10 33.71 15.45 1.25
CA LEU A 10 32.36 15.12 1.71
C LEU A 10 32.47 13.76 2.36
N ALA A 11 32.23 13.69 3.68
CA ALA A 11 32.16 12.43 4.37
C ALA A 11 31.19 11.56 3.58
N THR A 12 31.71 10.54 2.92
CA THR A 12 30.92 9.52 2.29
C THR A 12 30.13 8.88 3.43
N ASP A 13 28.86 9.20 3.51
CA ASP A 13 27.98 8.70 4.54
C ASP A 13 27.81 7.19 4.32
N ALA A 14 28.84 6.44 4.75
CA ALA A 14 28.84 4.97 4.75
C ALA A 14 27.67 4.40 5.57
N THR A 15 26.98 5.25 6.35
CA THR A 15 25.82 4.87 7.15
C THR A 15 24.53 4.79 6.33
N ARG A 16 24.49 5.33 5.10
CA ARG A 16 23.30 5.28 4.24
C ARG A 16 22.85 3.87 3.87
N HIS A 17 23.70 2.87 4.03
CA HIS A 17 23.39 1.46 3.76
C HIS A 17 23.39 0.58 5.02
N ALA A 18 23.55 1.14 6.20
CA ALA A 18 23.68 0.43 7.46
C ALA A 18 22.35 0.04 8.12
N GLY A 19 21.36 -0.37 7.35
CA GLY A 19 20.07 -0.84 7.89
C GLY A 19 19.07 0.31 8.14
N PRO A 20 17.86 -0.02 8.65
CA PRO A 20 16.82 0.96 8.90
C PRO A 20 17.20 1.93 10.00
N ARG A 21 16.80 3.19 9.84
CA ARG A 21 16.91 4.20 10.90
C ARG A 21 16.04 3.80 12.10
N PRO A 22 16.34 4.22 13.34
CA PRO A 22 15.51 3.90 14.50
C PRO A 22 14.02 4.21 14.32
N LEU A 23 13.68 5.29 13.62
CA LEU A 23 12.28 5.64 13.29
C LEU A 23 11.63 4.71 12.28
N ASP A 24 12.39 3.90 11.58
CA ASP A 24 11.89 2.96 10.57
C ASP A 24 11.75 1.55 11.14
N LEU A 25 12.25 1.32 12.37
CA LEU A 25 12.07 0.07 13.08
C LEU A 25 10.65 -0.04 13.65
N PRO A 26 10.11 -1.26 13.77
CA PRO A 26 8.85 -1.48 14.45
C PRO A 26 8.91 -1.00 15.91
N THR A 27 7.87 -0.32 16.36
CA THR A 27 7.78 0.20 17.72
C THR A 27 7.07 -0.81 18.62
N PRO A 28 7.72 -1.29 19.70
CA PRO A 28 7.08 -2.18 20.65
C PRO A 28 5.84 -1.54 21.29
N VAL A 29 4.78 -2.31 21.39
CA VAL A 29 3.54 -1.89 22.06
C VAL A 29 3.63 -2.27 23.52
N PRO A 30 3.55 -1.32 24.48
CA PRO A 30 3.50 -1.67 25.91
C PRO A 30 2.31 -2.57 26.20
N LEU A 31 2.51 -3.65 26.97
CA LEU A 31 1.47 -4.66 27.26
C LEU A 31 0.67 -4.34 28.53
N ALA A 32 1.23 -3.56 29.46
CA ALA A 32 0.52 -3.21 30.68
C ALA A 32 -0.79 -2.46 30.39
N PRO A 33 -1.88 -2.77 31.07
CA PRO A 33 -3.21 -2.19 30.75
C PRO A 33 -3.31 -0.69 31.07
N ASP A 34 -2.41 -0.14 31.90
CA ASP A 34 -2.30 1.26 32.30
C ASP A 34 -1.14 2.02 31.66
N ALA A 35 -0.40 1.36 30.73
CA ALA A 35 0.75 1.99 30.10
C ALA A 35 0.34 3.24 29.28
N ASP A 36 1.25 4.23 29.24
CA ASP A 36 1.15 5.34 28.31
C ASP A 36 1.39 4.87 26.89
N LEU A 37 0.37 4.97 26.04
CA LEU A 37 0.42 4.56 24.65
C LEU A 37 0.71 5.71 23.67
N SER A 38 0.88 6.95 24.15
CA SER A 38 1.23 8.10 23.29
C SER A 38 2.58 7.95 22.60
N VAL A 39 3.46 7.12 23.14
CA VAL A 39 4.75 6.72 22.53
C VAL A 39 4.59 6.07 21.16
N LEU A 40 3.40 5.58 20.84
CA LEU A 40 3.06 4.96 19.56
C LEU A 40 2.66 5.96 18.47
N ASP A 41 2.43 7.25 18.82
CA ASP A 41 1.90 8.23 17.87
C ASP A 41 2.84 8.48 16.68
N GLU A 42 4.15 8.32 16.87
CA GLU A 42 5.16 8.48 15.82
C GLU A 42 5.63 7.16 15.19
N ALA A 43 5.11 6.02 15.60
CA ALA A 43 5.45 4.73 15.00
C ALA A 43 5.09 4.67 13.50
N LYS A 44 5.76 3.81 12.75
CA LYS A 44 5.33 3.39 11.41
C LYS A 44 4.58 2.06 11.48
N VAL A 45 5.14 1.13 12.25
CA VAL A 45 4.64 -0.22 12.47
C VAL A 45 4.64 -0.48 13.98
N PHE A 46 3.56 -0.99 14.49
CA PHE A 46 3.45 -1.51 15.84
C PHE A 46 3.99 -2.95 15.86
N ALA A 47 5.11 -3.17 16.54
CA ALA A 47 5.69 -4.50 16.68
C ALA A 47 4.72 -5.44 17.42
N ALA A 48 4.60 -6.66 16.95
CA ALA A 48 3.85 -7.69 17.66
C ALA A 48 4.80 -8.42 18.64
N PRO A 49 4.28 -8.91 19.80
CA PRO A 49 5.04 -9.75 20.70
C PRO A 49 5.38 -11.11 20.07
N ASP A 50 6.51 -11.67 20.43
CA ASP A 50 6.94 -12.99 19.97
C ASP A 50 6.07 -14.11 20.56
N ASP A 51 5.65 -13.95 21.83
CA ASP A 51 4.79 -14.94 22.50
C ASP A 51 3.32 -14.76 22.11
N PRO A 52 2.66 -15.77 21.51
CA PRO A 52 1.25 -15.74 21.22
C PRO A 52 0.35 -15.50 22.43
N ALA A 53 0.80 -15.83 23.65
CA ALA A 53 0.05 -15.58 24.88
C ALA A 53 -0.16 -14.08 25.15
N ASP A 54 0.73 -13.22 24.63
CA ASP A 54 0.65 -11.76 24.78
C ASP A 54 -0.24 -11.08 23.72
N TRP A 55 -0.61 -11.76 22.64
CA TRP A 55 -1.38 -11.15 21.56
C TRP A 55 -2.76 -10.61 21.98
N PRO A 56 -3.51 -11.22 22.91
CA PRO A 56 -4.76 -10.61 23.40
C PRO A 56 -4.54 -9.25 24.09
N ALA A 57 -3.54 -9.13 24.95
CA ALA A 57 -3.19 -7.87 25.63
C ALA A 57 -2.69 -6.83 24.63
N TRP A 58 -1.84 -7.25 23.70
CA TRP A 58 -1.33 -6.41 22.61
C TRP A 58 -2.48 -5.84 21.76
N ARG A 59 -3.41 -6.66 21.28
CA ARG A 59 -4.60 -6.20 20.52
C ARG A 59 -5.46 -5.25 21.33
N SER A 60 -5.67 -5.53 22.61
CA SER A 60 -6.43 -4.65 23.52
C SER A 60 -5.79 -3.26 23.58
N ASN A 61 -4.46 -3.19 23.70
CA ASN A 61 -3.74 -1.94 23.76
C ASN A 61 -3.69 -1.21 22.40
N LEU A 62 -3.67 -1.91 21.27
CA LEU A 62 -3.86 -1.31 19.95
C LEU A 62 -5.23 -0.61 19.83
N HIS A 63 -6.29 -1.26 20.27
CA HIS A 63 -7.63 -0.67 20.28
C HIS A 63 -7.72 0.51 21.26
N ARG A 64 -7.09 0.42 22.44
CA ARG A 64 -7.03 1.49 23.43
C ARG A 64 -6.28 2.69 22.85
N TRP A 65 -5.09 2.49 22.29
CA TRP A 65 -4.34 3.55 21.63
C TRP A 65 -5.17 4.27 20.56
N ARG A 66 -5.83 3.51 19.67
CA ARG A 66 -6.66 4.10 18.61
C ARG A 66 -7.75 4.99 19.15
N ARG A 67 -8.44 4.56 20.21
CA ARG A 67 -9.49 5.39 20.85
C ARG A 67 -8.91 6.65 21.50
N GLU A 68 -7.83 6.49 22.27
CA GLU A 68 -7.17 7.59 22.97
C GLU A 68 -6.56 8.61 22.02
N ALA A 69 -5.85 8.16 20.97
CA ALA A 69 -5.28 9.02 19.96
C ALA A 69 -6.36 9.80 19.20
N ARG A 70 -7.45 9.17 18.82
CA ARG A 70 -8.59 9.84 18.17
C ARG A 70 -9.23 10.88 19.12
N ALA A 71 -9.39 10.56 20.38
CA ALA A 71 -9.94 11.50 21.38
C ALA A 71 -9.02 12.71 21.58
N ARG A 72 -7.70 12.51 21.75
CA ARG A 72 -6.73 13.60 21.90
C ARG A 72 -6.72 14.56 20.71
N LEU A 73 -6.93 14.03 19.50
CA LEU A 73 -6.91 14.79 18.26
C LEU A 73 -8.28 15.38 17.87
N GLY A 74 -9.35 15.06 18.60
CA GLY A 74 -10.70 15.40 18.17
C GLY A 74 -11.06 14.80 16.81
N TYR A 75 -10.52 13.61 16.49
CA TYR A 75 -10.65 12.99 15.17
C TYR A 75 -12.07 12.49 14.93
N ALA A 76 -12.80 13.12 14.02
CA ALA A 76 -14.20 12.79 13.70
C ALA A 76 -14.34 11.77 12.54
N GLY A 77 -13.26 11.47 11.85
CA GLY A 77 -13.23 10.60 10.67
C GLY A 77 -12.61 11.28 9.45
N PRO A 78 -12.44 10.54 8.35
CA PRO A 78 -11.82 11.10 7.15
C PRO A 78 -12.79 12.00 6.37
N HIS A 79 -12.32 13.16 5.92
CA HIS A 79 -13.07 14.09 5.08
C HIS A 79 -13.31 13.55 3.65
N TYR A 80 -12.61 12.48 3.29
CA TYR A 80 -12.72 11.80 1.99
C TYR A 80 -13.60 10.54 2.03
N ALA A 81 -14.33 10.32 3.11
CA ALA A 81 -15.29 9.22 3.19
C ALA A 81 -16.33 9.32 2.05
N GLY A 82 -16.52 8.21 1.33
CA GLY A 82 -17.43 8.16 0.19
C GLY A 82 -16.81 8.59 -1.16
N ARG A 83 -15.59 9.11 -1.19
CA ARG A 83 -14.85 9.37 -2.42
C ARG A 83 -14.30 8.08 -3.05
N PRO A 84 -13.83 8.14 -4.31
CA PRO A 84 -13.17 7.00 -4.94
C PRO A 84 -12.02 6.46 -4.08
N THR A 85 -11.96 5.13 -3.94
CA THR A 85 -10.96 4.48 -3.12
C THR A 85 -9.56 4.60 -3.73
N PRO A 86 -8.51 4.78 -2.90
CA PRO A 86 -7.14 4.78 -3.38
C PRO A 86 -6.72 3.44 -4.01
N PRO A 87 -5.77 3.43 -4.97
CA PRO A 87 -5.29 2.21 -5.61
C PRO A 87 -4.56 1.29 -4.63
N TYR A 88 -4.62 -0.05 -4.83
CA TYR A 88 -3.71 -0.98 -4.16
C TYR A 88 -2.36 -1.09 -4.89
N ALA A 89 -2.40 -1.19 -6.20
CA ALA A 89 -1.22 -1.26 -7.06
C ALA A 89 -0.95 0.13 -7.65
N LEU A 90 0.03 0.83 -7.12
CA LEU A 90 0.47 2.12 -7.62
C LEU A 90 1.86 1.97 -8.26
N ALA A 91 1.96 2.15 -9.58
CA ALA A 91 3.24 2.16 -10.27
C ALA A 91 3.90 3.53 -10.12
N PHE A 92 5.17 3.57 -9.74
CA PHE A 92 5.98 4.78 -9.70
C PHE A 92 6.84 4.84 -10.97
N VAL A 93 6.64 5.86 -11.80
CA VAL A 93 7.26 5.97 -13.14
C VAL A 93 7.80 7.37 -13.36
N ASP A 94 9.05 7.46 -13.81
CA ASP A 94 9.62 8.70 -14.31
C ASP A 94 8.90 9.15 -15.59
N LEU A 95 8.64 10.45 -15.74
CA LEU A 95 8.02 11.01 -16.95
C LEU A 95 8.77 10.66 -18.24
N GLY A 96 10.08 10.51 -18.15
CA GLY A 96 10.94 10.16 -19.28
C GLY A 96 11.34 8.68 -19.35
N ASP A 97 10.72 7.81 -18.55
CA ASP A 97 11.02 6.37 -18.56
C ASP A 97 10.57 5.73 -19.87
N GLU A 98 11.48 5.03 -20.53
CA GLU A 98 11.24 4.37 -21.82
C GLU A 98 10.17 3.27 -21.77
N ALA A 99 9.85 2.78 -20.58
CA ALA A 99 8.70 1.87 -20.39
C ALA A 99 7.36 2.56 -20.66
N LEU A 100 7.31 3.90 -20.53
CA LEU A 100 6.09 4.69 -20.72
C LEU A 100 6.20 5.72 -21.86
N PHE A 101 7.38 6.33 -22.04
CA PHE A 101 7.58 7.43 -22.99
C PHE A 101 8.48 6.99 -24.16
N ASP A 102 7.89 6.88 -25.34
CA ASP A 102 8.63 6.61 -26.59
C ASP A 102 9.39 7.85 -27.03
N ARG A 103 10.67 7.94 -26.69
CA ARG A 103 11.53 9.08 -27.01
C ARG A 103 11.72 9.30 -28.51
N ALA A 104 11.70 8.22 -29.30
CA ALA A 104 11.87 8.31 -30.75
C ALA A 104 10.67 8.96 -31.43
N ARG A 105 9.47 8.76 -30.85
CA ARG A 105 8.23 9.34 -31.35
C ARG A 105 7.79 10.59 -30.57
N GLY A 106 8.43 10.89 -29.44
CA GLY A 106 8.11 12.01 -28.57
C GLY A 106 6.71 11.92 -27.94
N ARG A 107 6.23 10.69 -27.62
CA ARG A 107 4.87 10.47 -27.13
C ARG A 107 4.79 9.37 -26.08
N PHE A 108 3.74 9.42 -25.25
CA PHE A 108 3.45 8.36 -24.29
C PHE A 108 2.85 7.12 -24.96
N ASP A 109 3.34 5.92 -24.58
CA ASP A 109 2.78 4.61 -24.93
C ASP A 109 2.04 4.01 -23.73
N VAL A 110 0.91 4.59 -23.38
CA VAL A 110 0.09 4.17 -22.25
C VAL A 110 -0.40 2.73 -22.40
N ASP A 111 -0.86 2.34 -23.60
CA ASP A 111 -1.38 1.00 -23.83
C ASP A 111 -0.28 -0.07 -23.75
N GLY A 112 0.90 0.20 -24.29
CA GLY A 112 2.07 -0.68 -24.16
C GLY A 112 2.52 -0.84 -22.71
N PHE A 113 2.57 0.25 -21.95
CA PHE A 113 2.90 0.23 -20.53
C PHE A 113 1.88 -0.59 -19.70
N LEU A 114 0.59 -0.40 -19.95
CA LEU A 114 -0.46 -1.16 -19.26
C LEU A 114 -0.43 -2.64 -19.63
N ALA A 115 -0.18 -2.98 -20.90
CA ALA A 115 -0.02 -4.37 -21.33
C ALA A 115 1.19 -5.04 -20.66
N ALA A 116 2.31 -4.33 -20.50
CA ALA A 116 3.47 -4.81 -19.76
C ALA A 116 3.15 -5.00 -18.28
N SER A 117 2.49 -4.04 -17.64
CA SER A 117 2.07 -4.11 -16.24
C SER A 117 1.11 -5.30 -15.99
N GLU A 118 0.20 -5.58 -16.91
CA GLU A 118 -0.70 -6.75 -16.81
C GLU A 118 0.08 -8.07 -16.85
N ARG A 119 1.04 -8.22 -17.77
CA ARG A 119 1.87 -9.44 -17.86
C ARG A 119 2.71 -9.66 -16.60
N GLU A 120 3.35 -8.60 -16.11
CA GLU A 120 4.33 -8.70 -15.03
C GLU A 120 3.68 -8.74 -13.64
N PHE A 121 2.69 -7.88 -13.41
CA PHE A 121 2.10 -7.65 -12.09
C PHE A 121 0.60 -7.99 -11.99
N GLY A 122 -0.06 -8.42 -13.07
CA GLY A 122 -1.53 -8.56 -13.10
C GLY A 122 -2.23 -7.21 -13.13
N GLY A 123 -1.59 -6.23 -13.75
CA GLY A 123 -2.06 -4.85 -13.91
C GLY A 123 -1.77 -3.94 -12.73
N ILE A 124 -2.12 -2.67 -12.90
CA ILE A 124 -2.03 -1.61 -11.89
C ILE A 124 -3.39 -0.95 -11.71
N ASP A 125 -3.60 -0.29 -10.57
CA ASP A 125 -4.81 0.49 -10.28
C ASP A 125 -4.53 2.00 -10.33
N GLY A 126 -3.26 2.37 -10.27
CA GLY A 126 -2.80 3.74 -10.35
C GLY A 126 -1.38 3.83 -10.87
N VAL A 127 -1.04 4.99 -11.40
CA VAL A 127 0.31 5.37 -11.81
C VAL A 127 0.65 6.71 -11.18
N LEU A 128 1.87 6.81 -10.64
CA LEU A 128 2.46 8.04 -10.18
C LEU A 128 3.51 8.47 -11.21
N LEU A 129 3.26 9.61 -11.83
CA LEU A 129 4.15 10.21 -12.82
C LEU A 129 5.07 11.21 -12.12
N TRP A 130 6.34 10.88 -12.04
CA TRP A 130 7.33 11.64 -11.31
C TRP A 130 8.25 12.40 -12.26
N HIS A 131 8.52 13.68 -11.98
CA HIS A 131 9.36 14.52 -12.83
C HIS A 131 10.87 14.27 -12.71
N GLY A 132 11.34 13.63 -11.63
CA GLY A 132 12.70 13.09 -11.51
C GLY A 132 13.79 14.06 -11.06
N TYR A 133 13.59 15.34 -11.01
CA TYR A 133 14.60 16.40 -10.76
C TYR A 133 15.80 16.46 -11.74
N PRO A 134 15.69 16.12 -13.03
CA PRO A 134 16.87 15.97 -13.87
C PRO A 134 17.65 17.25 -14.09
N THR A 135 17.01 18.42 -13.95
CA THR A 135 17.62 19.73 -14.24
C THR A 135 17.50 20.74 -13.10
N LEU A 136 17.04 20.34 -11.92
CA LEU A 136 16.94 21.23 -10.76
C LEU A 136 18.30 21.87 -10.43
N GLY A 137 18.34 23.22 -10.41
CA GLY A 137 19.56 24.00 -10.19
C GLY A 137 20.52 24.06 -11.38
N ILE A 138 20.15 23.50 -12.54
CA ILE A 138 20.92 23.58 -13.79
C ILE A 138 20.37 24.69 -14.69
N ASP A 139 19.06 24.84 -14.74
CA ASP A 139 18.36 25.89 -15.47
C ASP A 139 17.23 26.52 -14.63
N GLU A 140 16.45 27.43 -15.21
CA GLU A 140 15.39 28.16 -14.51
C GLU A 140 14.06 27.40 -14.42
N ARG A 141 13.98 26.16 -14.96
CA ARG A 141 12.75 25.37 -14.91
C ARG A 141 12.44 24.95 -13.50
N ARG A 142 11.16 25.07 -13.15
CA ARG A 142 10.59 24.62 -11.89
C ARG A 142 9.90 23.28 -12.07
N GLN A 143 9.52 22.60 -10.96
CA GLN A 143 8.89 21.30 -11.00
C GLN A 143 7.67 21.23 -11.93
N VAL A 144 6.82 22.26 -11.93
CA VAL A 144 5.65 22.33 -12.81
C VAL A 144 5.99 22.41 -14.29
N ASP A 145 7.16 22.96 -14.62
CA ASP A 145 7.58 23.14 -16.01
C ASP A 145 7.95 21.80 -16.64
N PHE A 146 8.50 20.84 -15.87
CA PHE A 146 8.77 19.48 -16.37
C PHE A 146 7.50 18.77 -16.85
N TYR A 147 6.36 19.04 -16.22
CA TYR A 147 5.07 18.51 -16.68
C TYR A 147 4.58 19.26 -17.90
N ARG A 148 4.72 20.60 -17.93
CA ARG A 148 4.27 21.46 -19.03
C ARG A 148 5.08 21.30 -20.32
N ASP A 149 6.35 20.90 -20.19
CA ASP A 149 7.22 20.57 -21.32
C ASP A 149 6.75 19.31 -22.10
N LEU A 150 5.77 18.60 -21.57
CA LEU A 150 5.15 17.41 -22.18
C LEU A 150 3.69 17.72 -22.57
N PRO A 151 3.43 18.39 -23.70
CA PRO A 151 2.09 18.88 -24.06
C PRO A 151 1.06 17.75 -24.22
N ASP A 152 1.49 16.53 -24.53
CA ASP A 152 0.63 15.35 -24.66
C ASP A 152 0.29 14.69 -23.32
N LEU A 153 0.83 15.18 -22.20
CA LEU A 153 0.61 14.59 -20.87
C LEU A 153 -0.88 14.55 -20.48
N PRO A 154 -1.70 15.60 -20.69
CA PRO A 154 -3.13 15.51 -20.39
C PRO A 154 -3.85 14.40 -21.17
N ALA A 155 -3.44 14.16 -22.43
CA ALA A 155 -4.00 13.08 -23.24
C ALA A 155 -3.57 11.70 -22.70
N ALA A 156 -2.32 11.56 -22.26
CA ALA A 156 -1.86 10.34 -21.61
C ALA A 156 -2.61 10.08 -20.29
N VAL A 157 -2.82 11.10 -19.46
CA VAL A 157 -3.63 11.01 -18.24
C VAL A 157 -5.06 10.57 -18.56
N ALA A 158 -5.70 11.18 -19.55
CA ALA A 158 -7.01 10.79 -20.00
C ALA A 158 -7.05 9.31 -20.44
N ARG A 159 -6.01 8.85 -21.16
CA ARG A 159 -5.90 7.47 -21.60
C ARG A 159 -5.79 6.48 -20.44
N PHE A 160 -4.99 6.77 -19.40
CA PHE A 160 -4.97 5.98 -18.18
C PHE A 160 -6.35 5.88 -17.51
N ARG A 161 -7.05 7.01 -17.42
CA ARG A 161 -8.39 7.08 -16.80
C ARG A 161 -9.44 6.29 -17.59
N GLU A 162 -9.39 6.30 -18.93
CA GLU A 162 -10.22 5.41 -19.78
C GLU A 162 -10.02 3.92 -19.47
N ARG A 163 -8.80 3.57 -19.03
CA ARG A 163 -8.45 2.21 -18.58
C ARG A 163 -8.71 1.97 -17.09
N VAL A 164 -9.41 2.90 -16.42
CA VAL A 164 -9.74 2.84 -14.99
C VAL A 164 -8.48 2.82 -14.11
N VAL A 165 -7.40 3.43 -14.57
CA VAL A 165 -6.15 3.62 -13.81
C VAL A 165 -6.07 5.05 -13.32
N ARG A 166 -5.92 5.23 -11.99
CA ARG A 166 -5.76 6.54 -11.35
C ARG A 166 -4.39 7.13 -11.66
N VAL A 167 -4.34 8.43 -11.90
CA VAL A 167 -3.07 9.11 -12.17
C VAL A 167 -2.73 10.08 -11.04
N PHE A 168 -1.51 9.98 -10.54
CA PHE A 168 -0.93 10.91 -9.58
C PHE A 168 0.19 11.68 -10.23
N VAL A 169 0.30 12.97 -9.92
CA VAL A 169 1.48 13.78 -10.21
C VAL A 169 2.24 14.04 -8.92
N ALA A 170 3.56 14.16 -9.00
CA ALA A 170 4.40 14.38 -7.83
C ALA A 170 4.79 15.87 -7.72
N MET A 171 4.83 16.36 -6.49
CA MET A 171 5.35 17.68 -6.16
C MET A 171 6.14 17.63 -4.85
N THR A 172 7.29 18.27 -4.83
CA THR A 172 8.01 18.56 -3.60
C THR A 172 7.54 19.93 -3.10
N PRO A 173 6.87 20.04 -1.98
CA PRO A 173 6.34 21.31 -1.47
C PRO A 173 7.46 22.10 -0.76
N TRP A 174 8.45 22.56 -1.47
CA TRP A 174 9.48 23.44 -0.91
C TRP A 174 8.89 24.79 -0.56
N PRO A 175 9.03 25.24 0.70
CA PRO A 175 8.40 26.49 1.14
C PRO A 175 9.12 27.75 0.62
N GLU A 176 10.39 27.63 0.24
CA GLU A 176 11.25 28.74 -0.16
C GLU A 176 12.21 28.30 -1.29
N GLY A 177 12.73 29.29 -2.00
CA GLY A 177 13.68 29.08 -3.10
C GLY A 177 13.03 29.10 -4.49
N PRO A 178 13.82 28.88 -5.55
CA PRO A 178 13.34 28.97 -6.93
C PRO A 178 12.27 27.93 -7.27
N ASP A 179 12.21 26.83 -6.52
CA ASP A 179 11.24 25.75 -6.69
C ASP A 179 10.04 25.83 -5.73
N ALA A 180 9.92 26.94 -4.97
CA ALA A 180 8.74 27.14 -4.14
C ALA A 180 7.49 27.33 -5.02
N HIS A 181 6.45 26.60 -4.70
CA HIS A 181 5.16 26.67 -5.40
C HIS A 181 4.05 27.10 -4.48
N ALA A 182 3.24 28.07 -4.94
CA ALA A 182 1.98 28.37 -4.27
C ALA A 182 0.99 27.21 -4.45
N ASP A 183 0.19 26.92 -3.42
CA ASP A 183 -0.85 25.88 -3.48
C ASP A 183 -1.79 26.06 -4.69
N ALA A 184 -2.05 27.31 -5.09
CA ALA A 184 -2.82 27.63 -6.27
C ALA A 184 -2.19 27.10 -7.56
N GLU A 185 -0.87 27.21 -7.71
CA GLU A 185 -0.14 26.72 -8.88
C GLU A 185 -0.13 25.19 -8.95
N VAL A 186 0.03 24.53 -7.80
CA VAL A 186 -0.09 23.08 -7.70
C VAL A 186 -1.50 22.61 -8.08
N ALA A 187 -2.53 23.32 -7.62
CA ALA A 187 -3.91 23.01 -7.99
C ALA A 187 -4.17 23.27 -9.49
N ASP A 188 -3.53 24.29 -10.11
CA ASP A 188 -3.60 24.52 -11.57
C ASP A 188 -2.90 23.41 -12.36
N LEU A 189 -1.78 22.84 -11.86
CA LEU A 189 -1.14 21.68 -12.47
C LEU A 189 -2.07 20.46 -12.45
N VAL A 190 -2.68 20.17 -11.32
CA VAL A 190 -3.63 19.05 -11.20
C VAL A 190 -4.83 19.23 -12.14
N ALA A 191 -5.37 20.46 -12.21
CA ALA A 191 -6.46 20.79 -13.11
C ALA A 191 -6.07 20.62 -14.58
N TRP A 192 -4.90 21.10 -14.97
CA TRP A 192 -4.41 21.03 -16.34
C TRP A 192 -4.11 19.60 -16.78
N THR A 193 -3.47 18.79 -15.91
CA THR A 193 -3.17 17.39 -16.22
C THR A 193 -4.41 16.51 -16.19
N GLY A 194 -5.43 16.86 -15.39
CA GLY A 194 -6.58 16.02 -15.10
C GLY A 194 -6.25 14.85 -14.17
N ALA A 195 -5.16 14.96 -13.40
CA ALA A 195 -4.72 13.91 -12.46
C ALA A 195 -5.74 13.69 -11.33
N ASP A 196 -5.84 12.44 -10.87
CA ASP A 196 -6.73 12.03 -9.77
C ASP A 196 -6.09 12.27 -8.39
N GLY A 197 -4.76 12.39 -8.35
CA GLY A 197 -4.02 12.51 -7.10
C GLY A 197 -2.76 13.37 -7.19
N LEU A 198 -2.35 13.84 -6.02
CA LEU A 198 -1.11 14.58 -5.79
C LEU A 198 -0.26 13.80 -4.78
N PHE A 199 0.96 13.49 -5.17
CA PHE A 199 1.95 12.83 -4.35
C PHE A 199 2.96 13.88 -3.85
N LEU A 200 3.03 14.06 -2.52
CA LEU A 200 3.95 15.01 -1.91
C LEU A 200 5.29 14.32 -1.65
N ASP A 201 6.24 14.57 -2.53
CA ASP A 201 7.60 14.04 -2.42
C ASP A 201 8.39 14.85 -1.38
N LEU A 202 9.22 14.18 -0.57
CA LEU A 202 9.97 14.74 0.56
C LEU A 202 9.12 15.40 1.67
N ALA A 203 7.80 15.29 1.62
CA ALA A 203 6.91 15.87 2.63
C ALA A 203 5.94 14.85 3.22
N ARG A 204 5.79 14.88 4.54
CA ARG A 204 4.85 14.03 5.28
C ARG A 204 3.39 14.45 5.08
N GLU A 205 3.17 15.72 4.78
CA GLU A 205 1.84 16.33 4.66
C GLU A 205 1.89 17.57 3.77
N GLY A 206 0.78 17.89 3.14
CA GLY A 206 0.55 19.17 2.48
C GLY A 206 0.04 20.24 3.44
N THR A 207 0.01 21.49 2.99
CA THR A 207 -0.61 22.57 3.73
C THR A 207 -2.13 22.39 3.81
N ARG A 208 -2.79 23.00 4.75
CA ARG A 208 -4.26 23.03 4.77
C ARG A 208 -4.83 23.90 3.65
N THR A 209 -4.08 24.92 3.23
CA THR A 209 -4.42 25.81 2.12
C THR A 209 -4.38 25.06 0.76
N LEU A 210 -3.57 24.03 0.61
CA LEU A 210 -3.57 23.18 -0.57
C LEU A 210 -4.94 22.52 -0.81
N ARG A 211 -5.55 21.96 0.23
CA ARG A 211 -6.92 21.40 0.12
C ARG A 211 -7.94 22.44 -0.30
N ALA A 212 -7.86 23.65 0.27
CA ALA A 212 -8.73 24.76 -0.14
C ALA A 212 -8.49 25.18 -1.60
N ALA A 213 -7.24 25.23 -2.04
CA ALA A 213 -6.89 25.57 -3.42
C ALA A 213 -7.40 24.53 -4.43
N LEU A 214 -7.29 23.24 -4.12
CA LEU A 214 -7.86 22.14 -4.93
C LEU A 214 -9.39 22.25 -5.00
N ALA A 215 -10.04 22.42 -3.85
CA ALA A 215 -11.50 22.54 -3.76
C ALA A 215 -12.03 23.77 -4.51
N ALA A 216 -11.33 24.90 -4.48
CA ALA A 216 -11.69 26.11 -5.23
C ALA A 216 -11.72 25.91 -6.76
N ARG A 217 -11.06 24.86 -7.25
CA ARG A 217 -11.09 24.42 -8.67
C ARG A 217 -12.03 23.27 -8.93
N GLY A 218 -12.84 22.88 -7.95
CA GLY A 218 -13.76 21.74 -8.05
C GLY A 218 -13.06 20.37 -8.14
N LEU A 219 -11.82 20.28 -7.64
CA LEU A 219 -11.01 19.06 -7.71
C LEU A 219 -11.18 18.21 -6.46
N GLU A 220 -11.55 16.96 -6.65
CA GLU A 220 -11.58 15.93 -5.60
C GLU A 220 -10.28 15.09 -5.59
N THR A 221 -9.15 15.79 -5.50
CA THR A 221 -7.83 15.20 -5.62
C THR A 221 -7.44 14.41 -4.37
N MET A 222 -6.98 13.17 -4.54
CA MET A 222 -6.32 12.41 -3.48
C MET A 222 -4.97 13.06 -3.16
N VAL A 223 -4.64 13.19 -1.87
CA VAL A 223 -3.34 13.72 -1.44
C VAL A 223 -2.57 12.63 -0.72
N GLY A 224 -1.33 12.43 -1.13
CA GLY A 224 -0.42 11.45 -0.56
C GLY A 224 0.80 12.10 0.07
N GLY A 225 1.12 11.73 1.32
CA GLY A 225 2.34 12.15 2.01
C GLY A 225 3.40 11.07 2.05
N GLU A 226 4.66 11.48 2.12
CA GLU A 226 5.78 10.55 2.23
C GLU A 226 5.95 10.04 3.67
N SER A 227 6.16 8.73 3.81
CA SER A 227 6.50 8.04 5.05
C SER A 227 5.37 8.08 6.09
N ARG A 228 5.44 8.94 7.09
CA ARG A 228 4.49 9.01 8.21
C ARG A 228 3.64 10.26 8.11
N VAL A 229 2.49 10.16 7.49
CA VAL A 229 1.50 11.23 7.60
C VAL A 229 1.15 11.43 9.09
N PRO A 230 1.19 12.67 9.62
CA PRO A 230 0.78 12.93 10.98
C PRO A 230 -0.65 12.45 11.24
N LEU A 231 -0.92 11.91 12.44
CA LEU A 231 -2.25 11.40 12.77
C LEU A 231 -3.35 12.44 12.59
N ALA A 232 -3.04 13.70 12.93
CA ALA A 232 -3.95 14.84 12.77
C ALA A 232 -4.27 15.21 11.32
N ARG A 233 -3.58 14.58 10.36
CA ARG A 233 -3.73 14.83 8.92
C ARG A 233 -4.22 13.60 8.15
N LEU A 234 -4.50 12.49 8.85
CA LEU A 234 -5.12 11.31 8.23
C LEU A 234 -6.59 11.55 7.86
N ASP A 235 -7.16 12.66 8.31
CA ASP A 235 -8.50 13.13 7.94
C ASP A 235 -8.56 13.70 6.51
N ASP A 236 -7.44 14.23 5.98
CA ASP A 236 -7.37 14.90 4.69
C ASP A 236 -6.26 14.36 3.74
N HIS A 237 -5.61 13.25 4.10
CA HIS A 237 -4.64 12.54 3.25
C HIS A 237 -5.13 11.11 3.01
N GLU A 238 -5.56 10.82 1.79
CA GLU A 238 -6.10 9.51 1.39
C GLU A 238 -5.04 8.43 1.32
N VAL A 239 -3.80 8.81 1.01
CA VAL A 239 -2.69 7.87 0.79
C VAL A 239 -1.42 8.30 1.50
N SER A 240 -0.56 7.33 1.77
CA SER A 240 0.83 7.55 2.13
C SER A 240 1.70 6.43 1.60
N TRP A 241 3.00 6.62 1.58
CA TRP A 241 3.93 5.60 1.15
C TRP A 241 5.15 5.55 2.06
N ALA A 242 5.74 4.37 2.22
CA ALA A 242 6.93 4.16 3.02
C ALA A 242 8.12 3.86 2.11
N GLN A 243 9.10 4.75 2.05
CA GLN A 243 10.36 4.50 1.32
C GLN A 243 11.14 3.33 1.91
N TRP A 244 10.99 3.16 3.19
CA TRP A 244 11.68 2.16 3.96
C TRP A 244 10.68 1.48 4.89
N PHE A 245 10.57 0.18 4.72
CA PHE A 245 9.72 -0.64 5.55
C PHE A 245 10.56 -1.65 6.32
N ALA A 246 10.38 -1.68 7.63
CA ALA A 246 10.88 -2.75 8.49
C ALA A 246 9.72 -3.31 9.29
N ASP A 247 9.65 -4.62 9.43
CA ASP A 247 8.66 -5.33 10.23
C ASP A 247 9.35 -6.16 11.33
N SER A 248 8.60 -6.54 12.36
CA SER A 248 9.04 -7.48 13.38
C SER A 248 8.99 -8.92 12.87
N ASP A 249 9.67 -9.84 13.54
CA ASP A 249 9.68 -11.27 13.19
C ASP A 249 8.27 -11.87 13.21
N VAL A 250 7.50 -11.57 14.24
CA VAL A 250 6.05 -11.73 14.23
C VAL A 250 5.44 -10.49 13.55
N PRO A 251 4.56 -10.65 12.56
CA PRO A 251 4.05 -9.52 11.79
C PRO A 251 3.40 -8.43 12.60
N GLY A 252 3.84 -7.19 12.40
CA GLY A 252 3.30 -6.02 13.04
C GLY A 252 2.10 -5.39 12.31
N VAL A 253 1.61 -4.31 12.90
CA VAL A 253 0.45 -3.55 12.41
C VAL A 253 0.86 -2.15 11.96
N ALA A 254 0.51 -1.76 10.76
CA ALA A 254 0.78 -0.43 10.22
C ALA A 254 -0.08 0.63 10.92
N ARG A 255 0.57 1.62 11.55
CA ARG A 255 -0.08 2.64 12.38
C ARG A 255 -1.18 3.41 11.65
N SER A 256 -0.89 3.95 10.46
CA SER A 256 -1.84 4.79 9.72
C SER A 256 -3.11 4.05 9.36
N VAL A 257 -2.98 2.81 8.89
CA VAL A 257 -4.11 1.96 8.50
C VAL A 257 -4.88 1.45 9.73
N TRP A 258 -4.21 1.23 10.86
CA TRP A 258 -4.90 0.90 12.11
C TRP A 258 -5.66 2.09 12.67
N PHE A 259 -5.10 3.30 12.57
CA PHE A 259 -5.76 4.52 12.99
C PHE A 259 -6.98 4.84 12.12
N GLU A 260 -6.81 4.81 10.78
CA GLU A 260 -7.88 5.08 9.81
C GLU A 260 -7.89 4.04 8.67
N ARG A 261 -8.95 3.22 8.62
CA ARG A 261 -9.08 2.13 7.65
C ARG A 261 -9.27 2.61 6.20
N ALA A 262 -9.81 3.79 6.02
CA ALA A 262 -9.98 4.38 4.69
C ALA A 262 -8.67 4.90 4.09
N HIS A 263 -7.64 5.13 4.93
CA HIS A 263 -6.32 5.56 4.49
C HIS A 263 -5.54 4.39 3.85
N GLN A 264 -4.99 4.60 2.67
CA GLN A 264 -4.20 3.60 1.97
C GLN A 264 -2.70 3.85 2.16
N LEU A 265 -2.02 2.92 2.82
CA LEU A 265 -0.55 2.90 2.87
C LEU A 265 -0.02 2.05 1.70
N HIS A 266 0.92 2.61 0.93
CA HIS A 266 1.67 1.85 -0.07
C HIS A 266 3.02 1.43 0.51
N GLN A 267 3.23 0.12 0.63
CA GLN A 267 4.51 -0.44 1.02
C GLN A 267 5.48 -0.35 -0.15
N THR A 268 6.72 0.03 0.12
CA THR A 268 7.76 0.05 -0.91
C THR A 268 9.14 -0.16 -0.30
N ARG A 269 10.02 -0.80 -1.06
CA ARG A 269 11.43 -0.99 -0.75
C ARG A 269 12.24 -0.84 -2.03
N ARG A 270 12.73 0.36 -2.27
CA ARG A 270 13.56 0.65 -3.43
C ARG A 270 14.95 0.00 -3.31
N TRP A 271 15.63 -0.16 -4.43
CA TRP A 271 16.98 -0.74 -4.53
C TRP A 271 17.07 -2.23 -4.18
N HIS A 272 15.96 -2.95 -4.14
CA HIS A 272 15.89 -4.36 -3.85
C HIS A 272 15.21 -5.13 -4.97
N ARG A 273 15.61 -6.40 -5.12
CA ARG A 273 14.94 -7.38 -6.00
C ARG A 273 14.07 -8.36 -5.20
N ASP A 274 14.24 -8.39 -3.89
CA ASP A 274 13.46 -9.19 -2.96
C ASP A 274 12.51 -8.29 -2.19
N HIS A 275 11.23 -8.49 -2.42
CA HIS A 275 10.12 -7.70 -1.86
C HIS A 275 9.23 -8.51 -0.92
N LEU A 276 9.69 -9.72 -0.51
CA LEU A 276 8.85 -10.62 0.30
C LEU A 276 8.38 -9.96 1.61
N GLY A 277 9.25 -9.20 2.27
CA GLY A 277 8.91 -8.54 3.54
C GLY A 277 7.77 -7.54 3.39
N GLU A 278 7.86 -6.66 2.38
CA GLU A 278 6.82 -5.66 2.11
C GLU A 278 5.51 -6.30 1.65
N LEU A 279 5.59 -7.35 0.85
CA LEU A 279 4.41 -8.08 0.38
C LEU A 279 3.68 -8.75 1.54
N HIS A 280 4.41 -9.40 2.45
CA HIS A 280 3.83 -10.00 3.66
C HIS A 280 3.15 -8.95 4.53
N ALA A 281 3.83 -7.80 4.75
CA ALA A 281 3.27 -6.72 5.54
C ALA A 281 2.04 -6.09 4.87
N ALA A 282 2.11 -5.80 3.56
CA ALA A 282 0.97 -5.29 2.81
C ALA A 282 -0.23 -6.26 2.88
N TRP A 283 0.04 -7.56 2.75
CA TRP A 283 -0.98 -8.60 2.77
C TRP A 283 -1.73 -8.68 4.10
N LEU A 284 -1.00 -8.70 5.22
CA LEU A 284 -1.59 -8.81 6.56
C LEU A 284 -2.24 -7.50 7.04
N ASN A 285 -1.84 -6.36 6.48
CA ASN A 285 -2.37 -5.05 6.85
C ASN A 285 -3.46 -4.54 5.88
N GLY A 286 -3.77 -5.27 4.81
CA GLY A 286 -4.70 -4.80 3.77
C GLY A 286 -4.20 -3.54 3.06
N CYS A 287 -2.88 -3.40 2.95
CA CYS A 287 -2.21 -2.26 2.33
C CYS A 287 -1.98 -2.46 0.83
N GLY A 288 -1.68 -1.35 0.15
CA GLY A 288 -1.18 -1.36 -1.22
C GLY A 288 0.34 -1.50 -1.31
N VAL A 289 0.82 -1.55 -2.54
CA VAL A 289 2.24 -1.58 -2.85
C VAL A 289 2.55 -0.54 -3.91
N LEU A 290 3.66 0.17 -3.72
CA LEU A 290 4.25 1.05 -4.71
C LEU A 290 5.24 0.23 -5.54
N LEU A 291 4.87 -0.02 -6.80
CA LEU A 291 5.70 -0.75 -7.76
C LEU A 291 6.71 0.22 -8.37
N TRP A 292 7.97 0.06 -8.00
CA TRP A 292 9.05 0.94 -8.43
C TRP A 292 10.25 0.12 -8.91
N GLU A 293 10.32 -0.16 -10.21
CA GLU A 293 11.40 -0.96 -10.80
C GLU A 293 12.52 -0.11 -11.42
N SER A 294 12.20 1.07 -11.93
CA SER A 294 13.21 2.01 -12.46
C SER A 294 13.49 3.08 -11.41
N VAL A 295 14.40 2.77 -10.48
CA VAL A 295 14.72 3.62 -9.34
C VAL A 295 15.78 4.63 -9.73
N PHE A 296 15.39 5.91 -9.91
CA PHE A 296 16.27 6.99 -10.36
C PHE A 296 17.08 6.62 -11.62
N GLY A 297 16.41 6.07 -12.63
CA GLY A 297 17.02 5.65 -13.88
C GLY A 297 17.80 4.33 -13.82
N THR A 298 17.84 3.66 -12.67
CA THR A 298 18.48 2.35 -12.53
C THR A 298 17.43 1.25 -12.46
N TRP A 299 17.51 0.28 -13.36
CA TRP A 299 16.62 -0.87 -13.36
C TRP A 299 16.90 -1.82 -12.19
N VAL A 300 15.95 -1.97 -11.29
CA VAL A 300 15.99 -2.89 -10.14
C VAL A 300 14.73 -3.74 -10.16
N GLY A 301 14.55 -4.52 -11.22
CA GLY A 301 13.34 -5.32 -11.45
C GLY A 301 13.09 -6.35 -10.37
N TRP A 302 11.81 -6.57 -10.06
CA TRP A 302 11.35 -7.56 -9.10
C TRP A 302 11.70 -8.98 -9.56
N ASN A 303 11.94 -9.88 -8.62
CA ASN A 303 12.13 -11.29 -8.93
C ASN A 303 10.79 -11.97 -9.29
N ALA A 304 10.87 -13.15 -9.94
CA ALA A 304 9.70 -13.86 -10.43
C ALA A 304 8.77 -14.36 -9.33
N ARG A 305 9.32 -14.75 -8.15
CA ARG A 305 8.55 -15.17 -6.98
C ARG A 305 7.64 -14.04 -6.50
N ASP A 306 8.19 -12.85 -6.30
CA ASP A 306 7.47 -11.72 -5.73
C ASP A 306 6.40 -11.19 -6.69
N ARG A 307 6.68 -11.18 -8.00
CA ARG A 307 5.66 -10.90 -9.01
C ARG A 307 4.52 -11.91 -8.97
N ALA A 308 4.82 -13.19 -8.78
CA ALA A 308 3.80 -14.25 -8.67
C ALA A 308 2.95 -14.09 -7.39
N LEU A 309 3.58 -13.79 -6.25
CA LEU A 309 2.89 -13.50 -5.00
C LEU A 309 1.97 -12.28 -5.16
N TRP A 310 2.49 -11.19 -5.71
CA TRP A 310 1.73 -9.98 -5.93
C TRP A 310 0.49 -10.21 -6.82
N ARG A 311 0.61 -10.95 -7.92
CA ARG A 311 -0.54 -11.30 -8.76
C ARG A 311 -1.63 -12.06 -7.99
N ARG A 312 -1.24 -12.95 -7.05
CA ARG A 312 -2.20 -13.65 -6.17
C ARG A 312 -2.88 -12.69 -5.20
N MET A 313 -2.11 -11.79 -4.57
CA MET A 313 -2.65 -10.75 -3.68
C MET A 313 -3.68 -9.88 -4.40
N ARG A 314 -3.35 -9.39 -5.59
CA ARG A 314 -4.25 -8.55 -6.39
C ARG A 314 -5.59 -9.22 -6.71
N ARG A 315 -5.56 -10.51 -7.03
CA ARG A 315 -6.81 -11.26 -7.28
C ARG A 315 -7.75 -11.18 -6.08
N VAL A 316 -7.22 -11.40 -4.89
CA VAL A 316 -7.99 -11.35 -3.66
C VAL A 316 -8.40 -9.92 -3.32
N GLN A 317 -7.50 -8.94 -3.45
CA GLN A 317 -7.81 -7.52 -3.22
C GLN A 317 -8.96 -7.04 -4.10
N ARG A 318 -8.96 -7.39 -5.39
CA ARG A 318 -10.06 -7.03 -6.32
C ARG A 318 -11.38 -7.71 -5.95
N ALA A 319 -11.34 -8.99 -5.56
CA ALA A 319 -12.55 -9.76 -5.27
C ALA A 319 -13.13 -9.45 -3.87
N HIS A 320 -12.28 -9.07 -2.91
CA HIS A 320 -12.63 -8.94 -1.51
C HIS A 320 -12.29 -7.56 -0.92
N ASP A 321 -12.32 -6.51 -1.76
CA ASP A 321 -12.04 -5.12 -1.37
C ASP A 321 -12.86 -4.67 -0.14
N ALA A 322 -14.13 -5.04 -0.10
CA ALA A 322 -15.02 -4.68 0.99
C ALA A 322 -14.53 -5.20 2.36
N TRP A 323 -14.00 -6.43 2.41
CA TRP A 323 -13.43 -7.00 3.64
C TRP A 323 -12.19 -6.26 4.07
N LEU A 324 -11.26 -6.05 3.14
CA LEU A 324 -9.97 -5.40 3.43
C LEU A 324 -10.13 -3.93 3.85
N ARG A 325 -11.10 -3.19 3.29
CA ARG A 325 -11.27 -1.76 3.59
C ARG A 325 -12.28 -1.47 4.70
N ARG A 326 -13.35 -2.25 4.77
CA ARG A 326 -14.48 -1.98 5.69
C ARG A 326 -14.67 -3.06 6.76
N GLY A 327 -14.03 -4.21 6.59
CA GLY A 327 -14.14 -5.31 7.53
C GLY A 327 -13.54 -4.98 8.91
N ALA A 328 -14.12 -5.57 9.94
CA ALA A 328 -13.54 -5.58 11.27
C ALA A 328 -12.24 -6.39 11.24
N TRP A 329 -11.11 -5.71 11.47
CA TRP A 329 -9.78 -6.31 11.36
C TRP A 329 -9.26 -6.82 12.70
N THR A 330 -8.87 -8.09 12.73
CA THR A 330 -8.20 -8.73 13.86
C THR A 330 -6.82 -9.23 13.38
N PRO A 331 -5.72 -8.57 13.73
CA PRO A 331 -4.37 -9.03 13.39
C PRO A 331 -3.98 -10.23 14.25
N LEU A 332 -3.15 -11.14 13.71
CA LEU A 332 -2.66 -12.37 14.35
C LEU A 332 -3.80 -13.23 14.91
N ALA A 333 -4.87 -13.36 14.12
CA ALA A 333 -6.05 -14.15 14.48
C ALA A 333 -5.87 -15.64 14.15
N ASP A 334 -6.57 -16.48 14.91
CA ASP A 334 -6.81 -17.89 14.58
C ASP A 334 -5.53 -18.70 14.30
N HIS A 335 -4.45 -18.41 15.04
CA HIS A 335 -3.14 -19.04 14.87
C HIS A 335 -3.22 -20.56 15.12
N PRO A 336 -2.59 -21.39 14.27
CA PRO A 336 -2.70 -22.86 14.36
C PRO A 336 -2.03 -23.47 15.61
N GLY A 337 -1.14 -22.73 16.29
CA GLY A 337 -0.36 -23.24 17.43
C GLY A 337 0.88 -24.03 17.00
N GLY A 338 1.46 -24.79 17.95
CA GLY A 338 2.57 -25.73 17.67
C GLY A 338 3.89 -25.06 17.21
N GLY A 339 4.10 -23.78 17.52
CA GLY A 339 5.30 -23.05 17.08
C GLY A 339 5.34 -22.75 15.57
N ALA A 340 4.21 -22.88 14.86
CA ALA A 340 4.13 -22.57 13.45
C ALA A 340 4.37 -21.08 13.21
N ARG A 341 5.23 -20.74 12.24
CA ARG A 341 5.46 -19.34 11.81
C ARG A 341 4.50 -18.97 10.66
N VAL A 342 3.22 -19.34 10.83
CA VAL A 342 2.13 -18.99 9.92
C VAL A 342 1.23 -18.01 10.64
N TYR A 343 1.02 -16.84 10.03
CA TYR A 343 0.30 -15.73 10.64
C TYR A 343 -0.84 -15.29 9.76
N ALA A 344 -1.96 -14.91 10.39
CA ALA A 344 -3.14 -14.46 9.68
C ALA A 344 -3.71 -13.16 10.22
N SER A 345 -4.22 -12.32 9.34
CA SER A 345 -5.17 -11.26 9.67
C SER A 345 -6.59 -11.71 9.28
N ARG A 346 -7.54 -11.53 10.18
CA ARG A 346 -8.96 -11.80 9.95
C ARG A 346 -9.72 -10.51 9.68
N TRP A 347 -10.61 -10.57 8.69
CA TRP A 347 -11.43 -9.47 8.20
C TRP A 347 -12.89 -9.93 8.19
N ASP A 348 -13.69 -9.49 9.16
CA ASP A 348 -15.11 -9.84 9.25
C ASP A 348 -15.96 -8.76 8.60
N HIS A 349 -16.78 -9.10 7.63
CA HIS A 349 -17.67 -8.17 6.96
C HIS A 349 -18.90 -8.90 6.42
N ASP A 350 -20.07 -8.35 6.69
CA ASP A 350 -21.36 -8.79 6.12
C ASP A 350 -21.62 -10.30 6.25
N GLY A 351 -21.38 -10.83 7.45
CA GLY A 351 -21.63 -12.25 7.78
C GLY A 351 -20.61 -13.23 7.18
N ALA A 352 -19.60 -12.76 6.49
CA ALA A 352 -18.52 -13.57 5.94
C ALA A 352 -17.15 -13.10 6.47
N THR A 353 -16.16 -13.98 6.38
CA THR A 353 -14.81 -13.72 6.90
C THR A 353 -13.77 -14.02 5.82
N LEU A 354 -12.83 -13.12 5.67
CA LEU A 354 -11.61 -13.31 4.90
C LEU A 354 -10.43 -13.42 5.87
N TRP A 355 -9.54 -14.38 5.65
CA TRP A 355 -8.21 -14.41 6.27
C TRP A 355 -7.15 -14.20 5.21
N THR A 356 -6.24 -13.27 5.45
CA THR A 356 -4.99 -13.13 4.69
C THR A 356 -3.87 -13.77 5.49
N ILE A 357 -3.12 -14.68 4.87
CA ILE A 357 -2.20 -15.60 5.55
C ILE A 357 -0.81 -15.50 4.94
N VAL A 358 0.22 -15.53 5.77
CA VAL A 358 1.63 -15.60 5.37
C VAL A 358 2.33 -16.75 6.09
N ASN A 359 3.27 -17.41 5.40
CA ASN A 359 4.20 -18.35 6.01
C ASN A 359 5.59 -17.70 6.11
N ARG A 360 6.02 -17.38 7.32
CA ARG A 360 7.38 -16.87 7.62
C ARG A 360 8.34 -17.97 8.11
N GLY A 361 7.89 -19.23 8.06
CA GLY A 361 8.69 -20.43 8.38
C GLY A 361 9.14 -21.19 7.15
N GLY A 362 9.58 -22.42 7.37
CA GLY A 362 9.80 -23.39 6.28
C GLY A 362 8.49 -23.79 5.59
N ALA A 363 8.60 -24.52 4.46
CA ALA A 363 7.43 -25.09 3.80
C ALA A 363 6.68 -26.04 4.75
N ILE A 364 5.37 -25.98 4.72
CA ILE A 364 4.49 -26.81 5.56
C ILE A 364 3.45 -27.53 4.69
N ASP A 365 2.97 -28.65 5.21
CA ASP A 365 1.72 -29.29 4.80
C ASP A 365 0.90 -29.59 6.07
N GLY A 366 0.14 -28.60 6.50
CA GLY A 366 -0.53 -28.62 7.79
C GLY A 366 -1.52 -27.46 7.95
N PRO A 367 -2.01 -27.22 9.18
CA PRO A 367 -2.98 -26.16 9.42
C PRO A 367 -2.36 -24.76 9.23
N TRP A 368 -3.11 -23.90 8.55
CA TRP A 368 -2.84 -22.46 8.44
C TRP A 368 -3.62 -21.67 9.50
N LEU A 369 -4.82 -22.15 9.82
CA LEU A 369 -5.76 -21.54 10.75
C LEU A 369 -6.35 -22.60 11.67
N ARG A 370 -6.65 -22.18 12.91
CA ARG A 370 -7.49 -22.90 13.86
C ARG A 370 -8.57 -21.93 14.36
N THR A 371 -9.82 -22.14 13.95
CA THR A 371 -10.91 -21.19 14.15
C THR A 371 -12.23 -21.90 14.48
N GLU A 372 -13.25 -21.11 14.82
CA GLU A 372 -14.59 -21.64 15.11
C GLU A 372 -15.21 -22.31 13.88
N ALA A 373 -15.87 -23.43 14.10
CA ALA A 373 -16.63 -24.12 13.08
C ALA A 373 -17.83 -23.29 12.62
N ARG A 374 -18.04 -23.22 11.31
CA ARG A 374 -19.16 -22.52 10.67
C ARG A 374 -19.86 -23.46 9.71
N PRO A 375 -20.81 -24.29 10.20
CA PRO A 375 -21.42 -25.38 9.41
C PRO A 375 -22.17 -24.89 8.17
N ASP A 376 -22.72 -23.66 8.21
CA ASP A 376 -23.48 -23.07 7.09
C ASP A 376 -22.62 -22.26 6.12
N HIS A 377 -21.29 -22.33 6.24
CA HIS A 377 -20.37 -21.59 5.40
C HIS A 377 -19.62 -22.51 4.44
N GLY A 378 -19.49 -22.08 3.21
CA GLY A 378 -18.51 -22.62 2.27
C GLY A 378 -17.14 -21.98 2.51
N TRP A 379 -16.09 -22.75 2.27
CA TRP A 379 -14.71 -22.36 2.49
C TRP A 379 -13.92 -22.41 1.18
N THR A 380 -13.18 -21.37 0.89
CA THR A 380 -12.42 -21.24 -0.36
C THR A 380 -11.01 -20.72 -0.08
N GLU A 381 -10.01 -21.32 -0.68
CA GLU A 381 -8.69 -20.72 -0.82
C GLU A 381 -8.79 -19.68 -1.96
N ALA A 382 -8.84 -18.41 -1.59
CA ALA A 382 -9.23 -17.31 -2.48
C ALA A 382 -8.11 -16.89 -3.46
N THR A 383 -6.84 -17.22 -3.20
CA THR A 383 -5.74 -16.86 -4.11
C THR A 383 -5.77 -17.68 -5.40
N ILE A 384 -6.32 -18.88 -5.36
CA ILE A 384 -6.42 -19.80 -6.51
C ILE A 384 -7.86 -20.28 -6.80
N GLY A 385 -8.83 -19.92 -5.97
CA GLY A 385 -10.24 -20.29 -6.16
C GLY A 385 -10.56 -21.76 -5.82
N ARG A 386 -9.78 -22.40 -4.92
CA ARG A 386 -9.96 -23.80 -4.55
C ARG A 386 -10.89 -23.94 -3.35
N THR A 387 -11.89 -24.82 -3.44
CA THR A 387 -12.72 -25.20 -2.29
C THR A 387 -11.85 -25.88 -1.23
N LEU A 388 -12.10 -25.51 0.03
CA LEU A 388 -11.44 -26.09 1.20
C LEU A 388 -12.45 -26.86 2.03
N THR A 389 -11.99 -27.95 2.65
CA THR A 389 -12.78 -28.75 3.61
C THR A 389 -12.15 -28.57 4.99
N PRO A 390 -12.84 -27.88 5.94
CA PRO A 390 -12.38 -27.78 7.31
C PRO A 390 -12.25 -29.16 7.97
N ARG A 391 -11.21 -29.36 8.76
CA ARG A 391 -11.00 -30.59 9.54
C ARG A 391 -11.40 -30.33 11.00
N PRO A 392 -12.24 -31.16 11.63
CA PRO A 392 -12.54 -31.03 13.05
C PRO A 392 -11.26 -31.07 13.89
N ALA A 393 -11.13 -30.16 14.87
CA ALA A 393 -9.97 -30.04 15.75
C ALA A 393 -10.35 -29.85 17.24
N GLY A 394 -11.53 -30.25 17.59
CA GLY A 394 -12.13 -30.16 18.91
C GLY A 394 -13.60 -29.77 18.82
N GLU A 395 -14.28 -29.63 19.96
CA GLU A 395 -15.68 -29.22 20.00
C GLU A 395 -15.81 -27.78 19.49
N GLY A 396 -16.59 -27.60 18.41
CA GLY A 396 -16.82 -26.29 17.81
C GLY A 396 -15.60 -25.65 17.13
N VAL A 397 -14.48 -26.38 16.97
CA VAL A 397 -13.22 -25.86 16.37
C VAL A 397 -12.85 -26.66 15.14
N VAL A 398 -12.37 -25.95 14.12
CA VAL A 398 -11.86 -26.53 12.88
C VAL A 398 -10.46 -26.00 12.53
N GLU A 399 -9.71 -26.83 11.85
CA GLU A 399 -8.45 -26.47 11.19
C GLU A 399 -8.64 -26.39 9.68
N ILE A 400 -8.05 -25.37 9.08
CA ILE A 400 -7.97 -25.17 7.64
C ILE A 400 -6.50 -25.07 7.25
N GLY A 401 -6.09 -25.80 6.23
CA GLY A 401 -4.70 -25.82 5.81
C GLY A 401 -4.45 -26.63 4.55
N GLY A 402 -3.19 -27.01 4.39
CA GLY A 402 -2.65 -27.74 3.27
C GLY A 402 -1.19 -27.34 2.99
N PRO A 403 -0.66 -27.65 1.81
CA PRO A 403 0.68 -27.22 1.41
C PRO A 403 0.79 -25.68 1.34
N LEU A 404 1.84 -25.15 1.95
CA LEU A 404 2.20 -23.71 1.87
C LEU A 404 3.71 -23.57 1.89
N GLU A 405 4.26 -23.04 0.82
CA GLU A 405 5.69 -22.85 0.62
C GLU A 405 6.29 -21.89 1.66
N ALA A 406 7.60 -22.00 1.88
CA ALA A 406 8.35 -21.00 2.63
C ALA A 406 8.22 -19.63 1.97
N GLY A 407 7.86 -18.60 2.75
CA GLY A 407 7.55 -17.28 2.22
C GLY A 407 6.26 -17.21 1.41
N GLY A 408 5.46 -18.27 1.36
CA GLY A 408 4.20 -18.31 0.64
C GLY A 408 3.09 -17.52 1.32
N ILE A 409 2.06 -17.21 0.53
CA ILE A 409 0.81 -16.60 1.00
C ILE A 409 -0.39 -17.48 0.67
N ALA A 410 -1.43 -17.36 1.48
CA ALA A 410 -2.76 -17.92 1.20
C ALA A 410 -3.84 -16.91 1.58
N ALA A 411 -5.06 -17.13 1.13
CA ALA A 411 -6.24 -16.47 1.64
C ALA A 411 -7.37 -17.47 1.81
N VAL A 412 -8.01 -17.44 2.97
CA VAL A 412 -9.21 -18.25 3.21
C VAL A 412 -10.40 -17.33 3.25
N PHE A 413 -11.42 -17.65 2.48
CA PHE A 413 -12.71 -16.98 2.54
C PHE A 413 -13.77 -17.97 3.03
N ALA A 414 -14.47 -17.58 4.10
CA ALA A 414 -15.63 -18.30 4.60
C ALA A 414 -16.87 -17.41 4.48
N GLY A 415 -17.85 -17.87 3.74
CA GLY A 415 -19.09 -17.13 3.55
C GLY A 415 -20.30 -18.04 3.47
N PRO A 416 -21.52 -17.54 3.72
CA PRO A 416 -22.74 -18.31 3.60
C PRO A 416 -22.81 -19.04 2.24
N LEU A 417 -23.19 -20.31 2.25
CA LEU A 417 -23.25 -21.14 1.04
C LEU A 417 -24.10 -20.50 -0.07
N ALA A 418 -25.21 -19.85 0.28
CA ALA A 418 -26.06 -19.13 -0.67
C ALA A 418 -25.34 -17.96 -1.36
N ALA A 419 -24.47 -17.24 -0.64
CA ALA A 419 -23.70 -16.12 -1.21
C ALA A 419 -22.57 -16.59 -2.14
N GLN A 420 -21.96 -17.74 -1.85
CA GLN A 420 -20.93 -18.33 -2.72
C GLN A 420 -21.50 -18.84 -4.04
N ALA A 421 -22.67 -19.45 -4.03
CA ALA A 421 -23.37 -19.87 -5.25
C ALA A 421 -23.70 -18.68 -6.16
N ALA A 422 -24.12 -17.54 -5.58
CA ALA A 422 -24.37 -16.31 -6.32
C ALA A 422 -23.10 -15.64 -6.88
N ALA A 423 -21.97 -15.78 -6.20
CA ALA A 423 -20.67 -15.28 -6.67
C ALA A 423 -20.10 -16.13 -7.82
N ALA A 424 -20.22 -17.45 -7.72
CA ALA A 424 -19.80 -18.40 -8.76
C ALA A 424 -20.63 -18.20 -10.04
N GLY A 425 -21.93 -17.94 -9.93
CA GLY A 425 -22.82 -17.64 -11.05
C GLY A 425 -22.46 -16.33 -11.77
N ARG A 426 -21.95 -15.32 -11.06
CA ARG A 426 -21.48 -14.05 -11.66
C ARG A 426 -20.11 -14.19 -12.34
N ALA A 427 -19.23 -15.02 -11.82
CA ALA A 427 -17.92 -15.28 -12.42
C ALA A 427 -18.02 -16.06 -13.74
N SER A 428 -19.02 -16.95 -13.88
CA SER A 428 -19.29 -17.68 -15.11
C SER A 428 -20.05 -16.85 -16.17
N GLY A 429 -20.65 -15.72 -15.79
CA GLY A 429 -21.40 -14.80 -16.65
C GLY A 429 -20.60 -13.70 -17.34
N VAL A 430 -19.32 -13.55 -17.03
CA VAL A 430 -18.42 -12.60 -17.74
C VAL A 430 -18.10 -13.20 -19.12
N ARG A 431 -18.88 -12.84 -20.12
CA ARG A 431 -18.55 -13.14 -21.53
C ARG A 431 -17.21 -12.49 -21.84
N VAL A 432 -16.24 -13.33 -22.16
CA VAL A 432 -15.04 -12.90 -22.89
C VAL A 432 -15.53 -12.27 -24.19
N GLY A 433 -15.35 -10.95 -24.33
CA GLY A 433 -15.68 -10.25 -25.56
C GLY A 433 -14.98 -10.92 -26.73
N ALA A 434 -15.74 -11.20 -27.79
CA ALA A 434 -15.23 -11.77 -29.03
C ALA A 434 -14.12 -10.87 -29.60
N PRO A 435 -13.08 -11.45 -30.24
CA PRO A 435 -12.08 -10.66 -30.92
C PRO A 435 -12.74 -9.89 -32.06
N ILE A 436 -12.51 -8.60 -32.09
CA ILE A 436 -12.86 -7.74 -33.22
C ILE A 436 -11.92 -8.10 -34.35
N GLY A 437 -12.48 -8.62 -35.45
CA GLY A 437 -11.79 -8.93 -36.70
C GLY A 437 -11.30 -7.68 -37.43
#